data_da961ff43985c4b7381fcd465b61085d
#
_entry.id   da961ff43985c4b7381fcd465b61085d
#
_cell.length_a   1.000
_cell.length_b   1.000
_cell.length_c   1.000
_cell.angle_alpha   90.00
_cell.angle_beta   90.00
_cell.angle_gamma   90.00
#
_symmetry.space_group_name_H-M   'P 1'
#
loop_
_entity.id
_entity.type
_entity.pdbx_description
1 polymer ?
#
loop_
_entity_poly.entity_id
_entity_poly.type
_entity_poly.pdbx_seq_one_letter_code
_entity_poly.pdbx_strand_id
1 'polypeptide(L)'
;MAKTPKATTTPAAKAPGSHIVSSAHLVSPQSAEMSEFEFGLIVASNAFHRWVVHCMSAAGLKDLMPLDVLVLHHVSHRARDKRLSDICFIMNIEDTHLVNYSLKKLVSLGVVISSKSGKEVTYAATEAGSVSVQRYREIREQCLIQALHADDALNKDIGELARLLRVLSGMYDQAARSAASL
;
A
#
# COMPACT_ATOMS: atom_id res chain seq x y z
N MET A 1 24.55 66.85 -26.46
CA MET A 1 23.41 65.91 -26.49
C MET A 1 23.91 64.49 -26.16
N ALA A 2 23.83 64.10 -24.93
CA ALA A 2 24.29 62.80 -24.46
C ALA A 2 23.14 61.80 -24.52
N LYS A 3 23.35 60.67 -25.21
CA LYS A 3 22.37 59.53 -25.29
C LYS A 3 22.49 58.68 -24.05
N THR A 4 21.38 58.55 -23.30
CA THR A 4 21.18 57.63 -22.17
C THR A 4 21.10 56.21 -22.67
N PRO A 5 21.77 55.21 -22.05
CA PRO A 5 21.63 53.80 -22.43
C PRO A 5 20.31 53.21 -21.91
N LYS A 6 19.64 52.47 -22.79
CA LYS A 6 18.43 51.71 -22.52
C LYS A 6 18.77 50.53 -21.58
N ALA A 7 18.11 50.47 -20.44
CA ALA A 7 18.16 49.31 -19.55
C ALA A 7 17.47 48.10 -20.20
N THR A 8 18.22 47.01 -20.35
CA THR A 8 17.74 45.69 -20.79
C THR A 8 17.12 45.03 -19.58
N THR A 9 15.81 44.91 -19.56
CA THR A 9 15.08 44.11 -18.58
C THR A 9 15.25 42.64 -18.93
N THR A 10 15.98 41.89 -18.10
CA THR A 10 16.05 40.45 -18.12
C THR A 10 14.69 39.87 -17.68
N PRO A 11 14.10 38.92 -18.41
CA PRO A 11 12.84 38.32 -17.98
C PRO A 11 13.07 37.58 -16.68
N ALA A 12 12.24 37.84 -15.67
CA ALA A 12 12.22 37.17 -14.39
C ALA A 12 11.98 35.66 -14.62
N ALA A 13 12.86 34.83 -14.05
CA ALA A 13 12.70 33.40 -14.02
C ALA A 13 11.33 33.05 -13.40
N LYS A 14 10.54 32.26 -14.12
CA LYS A 14 9.27 31.74 -13.64
C LYS A 14 9.54 30.99 -12.31
N ALA A 15 8.93 31.47 -11.23
CA ALA A 15 8.96 30.79 -9.95
C ALA A 15 8.48 29.34 -10.16
N PRO A 16 9.14 28.34 -9.57
CA PRO A 16 8.65 26.95 -9.62
C PRO A 16 7.21 26.96 -9.11
N GLY A 17 6.32 26.31 -9.85
CA GLY A 17 4.89 26.25 -9.52
C GLY A 17 4.73 25.83 -8.06
N SER A 18 3.92 26.57 -7.31
CA SER A 18 3.63 26.24 -5.91
C SER A 18 2.96 24.87 -5.88
N HIS A 19 3.70 23.87 -5.43
CA HIS A 19 3.16 22.55 -5.17
C HIS A 19 2.08 22.69 -4.10
N ILE A 20 0.88 22.19 -4.38
CA ILE A 20 -0.21 22.16 -3.40
C ILE A 20 0.09 20.99 -2.45
N VAL A 21 0.96 21.22 -1.49
CA VAL A 21 1.27 20.23 -0.45
C VAL A 21 0.50 20.63 0.81
N SER A 22 -0.46 19.82 1.23
CA SER A 22 -1.22 20.05 2.48
C SER A 22 -0.32 20.01 3.73
N SER A 23 0.91 19.53 3.59
CA SER A 23 1.95 19.42 4.62
C SER A 23 3.07 20.44 4.45
N ALA A 24 2.77 21.63 3.92
CA ALA A 24 3.78 22.69 3.68
C ALA A 24 4.66 23.01 4.90
N HIS A 25 4.14 22.83 6.12
CA HIS A 25 4.87 23.02 7.37
C HIS A 25 5.89 21.90 7.68
N LEU A 26 5.83 20.77 6.98
CA LEU A 26 6.75 19.62 7.12
C LEU A 26 7.72 19.50 5.94
N VAL A 27 7.65 20.43 4.96
CA VAL A 27 8.51 20.36 3.78
C VAL A 27 9.97 20.57 4.18
N SER A 28 10.80 19.57 3.94
CA SER A 28 12.24 19.70 4.12
C SER A 28 12.84 20.57 3.01
N PRO A 29 13.69 21.57 3.36
CA PRO A 29 14.45 22.31 2.35
C PRO A 29 15.40 21.44 1.52
N GLN A 30 15.75 20.24 2.03
CA GLN A 30 16.66 19.30 1.39
C GLN A 30 15.94 18.31 0.45
N SER A 31 14.64 18.09 0.64
CA SER A 31 13.85 17.17 -0.19
C SER A 31 12.36 17.52 -0.08
N ALA A 32 11.91 18.45 -0.91
CA ALA A 32 10.49 18.74 -1.06
C ALA A 32 9.73 17.56 -1.68
N GLU A 33 10.41 16.81 -2.56
CA GLU A 33 9.89 15.62 -3.23
C GLU A 33 9.50 14.51 -2.24
N MET A 34 10.24 14.37 -1.14
CA MET A 34 9.91 13.38 -0.11
C MET A 34 8.59 13.71 0.58
N SER A 35 8.34 14.98 0.88
CA SER A 35 7.07 15.41 1.49
C SER A 35 5.87 15.23 0.55
N GLU A 36 6.05 15.48 -0.74
CA GLU A 36 5.02 15.20 -1.76
C GLU A 36 4.75 13.70 -1.88
N PHE A 37 5.80 12.90 -1.88
CA PHE A 37 5.68 11.44 -1.90
C PHE A 37 4.92 10.93 -0.68
N GLU A 38 5.25 11.36 0.53
CA GLU A 38 4.59 10.95 1.77
C GLU A 38 3.10 11.31 1.78
N PHE A 39 2.76 12.51 1.31
CA PHE A 39 1.36 12.89 1.15
C PHE A 39 0.64 12.01 0.11
N GLY A 40 1.27 11.78 -1.03
CA GLY A 40 0.77 10.88 -2.06
C GLY A 40 0.56 9.46 -1.54
N LEU A 41 1.48 8.95 -0.72
CA LEU A 41 1.40 7.63 -0.09
C LEU A 41 0.19 7.53 0.85
N ILE A 42 -0.06 8.56 1.67
CA ILE A 42 -1.23 8.61 2.56
C ILE A 42 -2.53 8.55 1.73
N VAL A 43 -2.65 9.41 0.71
CA VAL A 43 -3.85 9.46 -0.13
C VAL A 43 -4.06 8.15 -0.89
N ALA A 44 -2.99 7.61 -1.49
CA ALA A 44 -3.03 6.35 -2.22
C ALA A 44 -3.36 5.16 -1.32
N SER A 45 -2.79 5.10 -0.11
CA SER A 45 -3.08 4.06 0.89
C SER A 45 -4.56 4.07 1.27
N ASN A 46 -5.14 5.23 1.55
CA ASN A 46 -6.56 5.34 1.89
C ASN A 46 -7.47 4.92 0.71
N ALA A 47 -7.11 5.28 -0.52
CA ALA A 47 -7.84 4.86 -1.71
C ALA A 47 -7.74 3.34 -1.92
N PHE A 48 -6.55 2.77 -1.78
CA PHE A 48 -6.30 1.34 -1.87
C PHE A 48 -7.08 0.56 -0.80
N HIS A 49 -7.10 1.03 0.45
CA HIS A 49 -7.86 0.41 1.52
C HIS A 49 -9.36 0.39 1.23
N ARG A 50 -9.93 1.48 0.72
CA ARG A 50 -11.34 1.49 0.28
C ARG A 50 -11.58 0.50 -0.86
N TRP A 51 -10.67 0.50 -1.84
CA TRP A 51 -10.75 -0.41 -2.98
C TRP A 51 -10.80 -1.88 -2.56
N VAL A 52 -9.85 -2.34 -1.74
CA VAL A 52 -9.77 -3.77 -1.36
C VAL A 52 -11.02 -4.22 -0.60
N VAL A 53 -11.58 -3.35 0.26
CA VAL A 53 -12.81 -3.66 1.00
C VAL A 53 -14.01 -3.74 0.06
N HIS A 54 -14.18 -2.77 -0.84
CA HIS A 54 -15.31 -2.79 -1.80
C HIS A 54 -15.20 -3.97 -2.77
N CYS A 55 -14.01 -4.27 -3.26
CA CYS A 55 -13.76 -5.40 -4.14
C CYS A 55 -14.09 -6.73 -3.43
N MET A 56 -13.67 -6.91 -2.20
CA MET A 56 -13.97 -8.12 -1.42
C MET A 56 -15.45 -8.22 -1.05
N SER A 57 -16.09 -7.10 -0.76
CA SER A 57 -17.55 -7.06 -0.54
C SER A 57 -18.32 -7.49 -1.79
N ALA A 58 -17.90 -7.03 -2.97
CA ALA A 58 -18.47 -7.46 -4.25
C ALA A 58 -18.16 -8.96 -4.55
N ALA A 59 -17.07 -9.48 -4.02
CA ALA A 59 -16.73 -10.90 -4.08
C ALA A 59 -17.55 -11.78 -3.10
N GLY A 60 -18.41 -11.16 -2.28
CA GLY A 60 -19.34 -11.86 -1.39
C GLY A 60 -18.97 -11.85 0.10
N LEU A 61 -17.78 -11.35 0.46
CA LEU A 61 -17.36 -11.20 1.87
C LEU A 61 -17.50 -9.75 2.31
N LYS A 62 -18.52 -9.48 3.12
CA LYS A 62 -18.83 -8.15 3.67
C LYS A 62 -18.20 -7.96 5.05
N ASP A 63 -18.22 -6.71 5.53
CA ASP A 63 -17.85 -6.32 6.89
C ASP A 63 -16.37 -6.64 7.26
N LEU A 64 -15.50 -6.73 6.25
CA LEU A 64 -14.06 -6.88 6.43
C LEU A 64 -13.37 -5.52 6.49
N MET A 65 -12.36 -5.42 7.36
CA MET A 65 -11.42 -4.31 7.36
C MET A 65 -10.33 -4.55 6.28
N PRO A 66 -9.62 -3.51 5.82
CA PRO A 66 -8.55 -3.68 4.83
C PRO A 66 -7.55 -4.77 5.21
N LEU A 67 -7.12 -4.79 6.48
CA LEU A 67 -6.18 -5.80 6.97
C LEU A 67 -6.73 -7.22 6.86
N ASP A 68 -8.02 -7.45 7.15
CA ASP A 68 -8.65 -8.76 7.03
C ASP A 68 -8.55 -9.29 5.59
N VAL A 69 -8.82 -8.42 4.62
CA VAL A 69 -8.73 -8.76 3.19
C VAL A 69 -7.31 -9.11 2.80
N LEU A 70 -6.33 -8.30 3.21
CA LEU A 70 -4.92 -8.51 2.89
C LEU A 70 -4.39 -9.80 3.56
N VAL A 71 -4.78 -10.08 4.80
CA VAL A 71 -4.43 -11.33 5.50
C VAL A 71 -5.04 -12.54 4.78
N LEU A 72 -6.31 -12.47 4.34
CA LEU A 72 -6.94 -13.55 3.58
C LEU A 72 -6.21 -13.82 2.26
N HIS A 73 -5.84 -12.77 1.51
CA HIS A 73 -5.04 -12.93 0.30
C HIS A 73 -3.71 -13.60 0.57
N HIS A 74 -3.04 -13.21 1.67
CA HIS A 74 -1.75 -13.77 2.03
C HIS A 74 -1.85 -15.24 2.44
N VAL A 75 -2.85 -15.60 3.25
CA VAL A 75 -3.13 -16.98 3.66
C VAL A 75 -3.45 -17.86 2.44
N SER A 76 -4.18 -17.33 1.46
CA SER A 76 -4.54 -18.05 0.23
C SER A 76 -3.38 -18.20 -0.76
N HIS A 77 -2.28 -17.46 -0.57
CA HIS A 77 -1.16 -17.48 -1.52
C HIS A 77 -0.38 -18.79 -1.46
N ARG A 78 -0.21 -19.44 -2.62
CA ARG A 78 0.53 -20.71 -2.81
C ARG A 78 -0.04 -21.92 -2.08
N ALA A 79 -1.30 -21.91 -1.66
CA ALA A 79 -2.02 -23.06 -1.07
C ALA A 79 -1.20 -23.85 -0.04
N ARG A 80 -0.43 -23.17 0.80
CA ARG A 80 0.34 -23.76 1.90
C ARG A 80 0.01 -23.07 3.22
N ASP A 81 0.06 -23.83 4.29
CA ASP A 81 -0.13 -23.33 5.64
C ASP A 81 0.85 -22.19 5.98
N LYS A 82 0.37 -21.18 6.68
CA LYS A 82 1.15 -20.00 7.11
C LYS A 82 1.12 -19.89 8.62
N ARG A 83 2.24 -19.51 9.21
CA ARG A 83 2.30 -19.12 10.62
C ARG A 83 1.96 -17.64 10.76
N LEU A 84 1.48 -17.25 11.93
CA LEU A 84 1.27 -15.84 12.27
C LEU A 84 2.53 -15.00 12.02
N SER A 85 3.69 -15.50 12.47
CA SER A 85 4.98 -14.83 12.26
C SER A 85 5.33 -14.60 10.78
N ASP A 86 5.04 -15.58 9.93
CA ASP A 86 5.32 -15.49 8.49
C ASP A 86 4.45 -14.42 7.82
N ILE A 87 3.18 -14.35 8.24
CA ILE A 87 2.23 -13.34 7.75
C ILE A 87 2.71 -11.95 8.17
N CYS A 88 3.02 -11.76 9.45
CA CYS A 88 3.51 -10.48 9.98
C CYS A 88 4.80 -10.03 9.27
N PHE A 89 5.76 -10.94 9.11
CA PHE A 89 7.04 -10.66 8.47
C PHE A 89 6.87 -10.19 7.02
N ILE A 90 6.09 -10.92 6.22
CA ILE A 90 5.92 -10.59 4.80
C ILE A 90 5.11 -9.30 4.61
N MET A 91 4.16 -9.04 5.50
CA MET A 91 3.34 -7.82 5.45
C MET A 91 3.99 -6.62 6.14
N ASN A 92 5.19 -6.78 6.70
CA ASN A 92 5.91 -5.77 7.49
C ASN A 92 5.05 -5.19 8.62
N ILE A 93 4.39 -6.07 9.40
CA ILE A 93 3.55 -5.69 10.52
C ILE A 93 4.22 -6.12 11.82
N GLU A 94 4.61 -5.17 12.65
CA GLU A 94 5.24 -5.44 13.96
C GLU A 94 4.21 -5.89 15.00
N ASP A 95 3.04 -5.25 15.04
CA ASP A 95 1.98 -5.62 15.98
C ASP A 95 1.25 -6.90 15.54
N THR A 96 1.73 -8.02 16.08
CA THR A 96 1.14 -9.35 15.81
C THR A 96 -0.31 -9.48 16.28
N HIS A 97 -0.77 -8.65 17.23
CA HIS A 97 -2.16 -8.70 17.72
C HIS A 97 -3.15 -8.32 16.63
N LEU A 98 -2.81 -7.36 15.77
CA LEU A 98 -3.66 -6.94 14.65
C LEU A 98 -3.90 -8.08 13.67
N VAL A 99 -2.83 -8.78 13.27
CA VAL A 99 -2.92 -9.93 12.36
C VAL A 99 -3.66 -11.10 13.00
N ASN A 100 -3.41 -11.35 14.29
CA ASN A 100 -4.09 -12.41 15.03
C ASN A 100 -5.60 -12.13 15.16
N TYR A 101 -6.00 -10.87 15.36
CA TYR A 101 -7.40 -10.47 15.38
C TYR A 101 -8.07 -10.74 14.02
N SER A 102 -7.43 -10.33 12.93
CA SER A 102 -7.90 -10.60 11.56
C SER A 102 -8.03 -12.10 11.28
N LEU A 103 -7.02 -12.90 11.67
CA LEU A 103 -7.06 -14.36 11.52
C LEU A 103 -8.23 -14.97 12.29
N LYS A 104 -8.47 -14.61 13.54
CA LYS A 104 -9.60 -15.07 14.34
C LYS A 104 -10.93 -14.74 13.68
N LYS A 105 -11.07 -13.52 13.15
CA LYS A 105 -12.27 -13.09 12.41
C LYS A 105 -12.48 -13.93 11.15
N LEU A 106 -11.44 -14.14 10.35
CA LEU A 106 -11.50 -14.94 9.13
C LEU A 106 -11.81 -16.43 9.42
N VAL A 107 -11.31 -16.96 10.53
CA VAL A 107 -11.67 -18.31 11.00
C VAL A 107 -13.14 -18.37 11.42
N SER A 108 -13.65 -17.36 12.14
CA SER A 108 -15.05 -17.30 12.53
C SER A 108 -16.02 -17.19 11.35
N LEU A 109 -15.55 -16.59 10.23
CA LEU A 109 -16.28 -16.51 8.97
C LEU A 109 -16.17 -17.78 8.11
N GLY A 110 -15.38 -18.77 8.54
CA GLY A 110 -15.20 -20.04 7.84
C GLY A 110 -14.38 -19.95 6.55
N VAL A 111 -13.70 -18.80 6.28
CA VAL A 111 -12.87 -18.61 5.09
C VAL A 111 -11.40 -18.96 5.30
N VAL A 112 -11.01 -19.11 6.55
CA VAL A 112 -9.69 -19.61 7.00
C VAL A 112 -9.90 -20.70 8.01
N ILE A 113 -9.05 -21.71 8.01
CA ILE A 113 -8.96 -22.75 9.02
C ILE A 113 -7.62 -22.64 9.75
N SER A 114 -7.64 -22.90 11.05
CA SER A 114 -6.42 -23.03 11.85
C SER A 114 -6.17 -24.48 12.22
N SER A 115 -4.92 -24.91 12.10
CA SER A 115 -4.46 -26.24 12.51
C SER A 115 -3.38 -26.10 13.58
N LYS A 116 -3.43 -26.94 14.59
CA LYS A 116 -2.44 -26.95 15.67
C LYS A 116 -1.64 -28.26 15.65
N SER A 117 -0.33 -28.12 15.56
CA SER A 117 0.61 -29.23 15.68
C SER A 117 1.63 -28.92 16.78
N GLY A 118 1.51 -29.58 17.92
CA GLY A 118 2.30 -29.31 19.12
C GLY A 118 2.08 -27.88 19.62
N LYS A 119 3.14 -27.08 19.59
CA LYS A 119 3.09 -25.64 19.98
C LYS A 119 2.83 -24.70 18.80
N GLU A 120 2.84 -25.21 17.57
CA GLU A 120 2.67 -24.39 16.37
C GLU A 120 1.19 -24.34 15.97
N VAL A 121 0.77 -23.12 15.57
CA VAL A 121 -0.54 -22.87 14.95
C VAL A 121 -0.29 -22.37 13.53
N THR A 122 -0.91 -23.03 12.57
CA THR A 122 -0.87 -22.64 11.16
C THR A 122 -2.26 -22.29 10.66
N TYR A 123 -2.31 -21.54 9.58
CA TYR A 123 -3.54 -21.07 8.97
C TYR A 123 -3.53 -21.36 7.47
N ALA A 124 -4.64 -21.85 6.96
CA ALA A 124 -4.87 -22.11 5.55
C ALA A 124 -6.23 -21.56 5.10
N ALA A 125 -6.34 -21.18 3.83
CA ALA A 125 -7.63 -20.81 3.27
C ALA A 125 -8.49 -22.08 3.11
N THR A 126 -9.76 -21.96 3.46
CA THR A 126 -10.77 -22.96 3.11
C THR A 126 -11.13 -22.86 1.62
N GLU A 127 -11.93 -23.82 1.14
CA GLU A 127 -12.49 -23.73 -0.21
C GLU A 127 -13.31 -22.43 -0.38
N ALA A 128 -14.14 -22.09 0.59
CA ALA A 128 -14.92 -20.84 0.59
C ALA A 128 -14.02 -19.59 0.54
N GLY A 129 -12.91 -19.59 1.29
CA GLY A 129 -11.90 -18.52 1.24
C GLY A 129 -11.23 -18.43 -0.13
N SER A 130 -10.87 -19.57 -0.71
CA SER A 130 -10.24 -19.64 -2.03
C SER A 130 -11.17 -19.16 -3.13
N VAL A 131 -12.45 -19.53 -3.09
CA VAL A 131 -13.49 -19.04 -4.03
C VAL A 131 -13.65 -17.53 -3.91
N SER A 132 -13.71 -16.99 -2.69
CA SER A 132 -13.83 -15.54 -2.46
C SER A 132 -12.63 -14.77 -3.02
N VAL A 133 -11.42 -15.28 -2.82
CA VAL A 133 -10.18 -14.66 -3.37
C VAL A 133 -10.16 -14.78 -4.89
N GLN A 134 -10.62 -15.87 -5.48
CA GLN A 134 -10.72 -15.99 -6.92
C GLN A 134 -11.70 -14.97 -7.51
N ARG A 135 -12.87 -14.83 -6.90
CA ARG A 135 -13.87 -13.84 -7.33
C ARG A 135 -13.37 -12.40 -7.18
N TYR A 136 -12.61 -12.12 -6.10
CA TYR A 136 -11.93 -10.83 -5.96
C TYR A 136 -10.97 -10.57 -7.14
N ARG A 137 -10.20 -11.57 -7.58
CA ARG A 137 -9.30 -11.42 -8.74
C ARG A 137 -10.04 -11.10 -10.01
N GLU A 138 -11.17 -11.74 -10.27
CA GLU A 138 -12.02 -11.48 -11.43
C GLU A 138 -12.56 -10.05 -11.44
N ILE A 139 -13.06 -9.58 -10.30
CA ILE A 139 -13.52 -8.20 -10.13
C ILE A 139 -12.37 -7.21 -10.30
N ARG A 140 -11.20 -7.53 -9.74
CA ARG A 140 -10.00 -6.70 -9.89
C ARG A 140 -9.59 -6.60 -11.36
N GLU A 141 -9.59 -7.69 -12.08
CA GLU A 141 -9.29 -7.71 -13.50
C GLU A 141 -10.24 -6.80 -14.28
N GLN A 142 -11.54 -6.97 -14.04
CA GLN A 142 -12.57 -6.22 -14.74
C GLN A 142 -12.57 -4.72 -14.40
N CYS A 143 -12.45 -4.35 -13.12
CA CYS A 143 -12.65 -2.98 -12.66
C CYS A 143 -11.36 -2.15 -12.62
N LEU A 144 -10.19 -2.77 -12.54
CA LEU A 144 -8.92 -2.06 -12.34
C LEU A 144 -7.91 -2.37 -13.45
N ILE A 145 -7.65 -3.64 -13.74
CA ILE A 145 -6.55 -4.01 -14.63
C ILE A 145 -6.89 -3.68 -16.09
N GLN A 146 -8.12 -3.90 -16.52
CA GLN A 146 -8.53 -3.55 -17.89
C GLN A 146 -8.37 -2.05 -18.19
N ALA A 147 -8.60 -1.19 -17.19
CA ALA A 147 -8.39 0.25 -17.34
C ALA A 147 -6.90 0.63 -17.49
N LEU A 148 -5.99 -0.16 -16.90
CA LEU A 148 -4.54 0.06 -16.98
C LEU A 148 -3.93 -0.48 -18.28
N HIS A 149 -4.53 -1.50 -18.90
CA HIS A 149 -4.00 -2.09 -20.13
C HIS A 149 -4.02 -1.16 -21.35
N ALA A 150 -4.73 -0.05 -21.26
CA ALA A 150 -4.76 0.94 -22.33
C ALA A 150 -3.49 1.81 -22.44
N ASP A 151 -2.58 1.73 -21.44
CA ASP A 151 -1.37 2.56 -21.37
C ASP A 151 -0.16 1.75 -20.86
N ASP A 152 0.66 1.29 -21.81
CA ASP A 152 1.89 0.54 -21.53
C ASP A 152 2.92 1.36 -20.74
N ALA A 153 2.96 2.69 -20.94
CA ALA A 153 3.88 3.58 -20.24
C ALA A 153 3.52 3.63 -18.75
N LEU A 154 2.24 3.82 -18.43
CA LEU A 154 1.74 3.82 -17.05
C LEU A 154 2.03 2.49 -16.34
N ASN A 155 1.88 1.35 -17.03
CA ASN A 155 2.17 0.04 -16.45
C ASN A 155 3.66 -0.13 -16.09
N LYS A 156 4.57 0.40 -16.92
CA LYS A 156 6.00 0.43 -16.64
C LYS A 156 6.32 1.31 -15.42
N ASP A 157 5.74 2.50 -15.37
CA ASP A 157 5.94 3.44 -14.25
C ASP A 157 5.43 2.86 -12.93
N ILE A 158 4.31 2.14 -12.93
CA ILE A 158 3.80 1.40 -11.77
C ILE A 158 4.82 0.34 -11.31
N GLY A 159 5.48 -0.36 -12.23
CA GLY A 159 6.54 -1.32 -11.92
C GLY A 159 7.75 -0.67 -11.22
N GLU A 160 8.20 0.48 -11.72
CA GLU A 160 9.27 1.26 -11.10
C GLU A 160 8.86 1.79 -9.72
N LEU A 161 7.65 2.35 -9.60
CA LEU A 161 7.11 2.79 -8.31
C LEU A 161 7.07 1.63 -7.29
N ALA A 162 6.62 0.45 -7.70
CA ALA A 162 6.59 -0.72 -6.83
C ALA A 162 8.00 -1.13 -6.34
N ARG A 163 9.02 -0.96 -7.17
CA ARG A 163 10.43 -1.16 -6.77
C ARG A 163 10.89 -0.13 -5.76
N LEU A 164 10.59 1.15 -6.00
CA LEU A 164 10.94 2.26 -5.10
C LEU A 164 10.25 2.13 -3.75
N LEU A 165 8.97 1.77 -3.71
CA LEU A 165 8.23 1.54 -2.46
C LEU A 165 8.89 0.48 -1.58
N ARG A 166 9.43 -0.60 -2.16
CA ARG A 166 10.19 -1.62 -1.39
C ARG A 166 11.49 -1.08 -0.80
N VAL A 167 12.19 -0.22 -1.53
CA VAL A 167 13.40 0.44 -1.02
C VAL A 167 13.06 1.41 0.11
N LEU A 168 12.04 2.24 -0.10
CA LEU A 168 11.59 3.22 0.89
C LEU A 168 11.06 2.54 2.16
N SER A 169 10.40 1.40 2.07
CA SER A 169 9.99 0.61 3.26
C SER A 169 11.18 0.31 4.16
N GLY A 170 12.30 -0.18 3.61
CA GLY A 170 13.51 -0.42 4.40
C GLY A 170 14.15 0.86 4.98
N MET A 171 14.05 1.98 4.26
CA MET A 171 14.53 3.28 4.77
C MET A 171 13.66 3.78 5.94
N TYR A 172 12.33 3.65 5.85
CA TYR A 172 11.43 4.00 6.95
C TYR A 172 11.65 3.12 8.18
N ASP A 173 11.84 1.82 8.01
CA ASP A 173 12.16 0.91 9.12
C ASP A 173 13.47 1.31 9.82
N GLN A 174 14.49 1.71 9.05
CA GLN A 174 15.74 2.19 9.61
C GLN A 174 15.57 3.53 10.34
N ALA A 175 14.81 4.47 9.76
CA ALA A 175 14.52 5.75 10.38
C ALA A 175 13.73 5.59 11.68
N ALA A 176 12.75 4.68 11.71
CA ALA A 176 11.99 4.37 12.91
C ALA A 176 12.88 3.84 14.03
N ARG A 177 13.80 2.90 13.71
CA ARG A 177 14.79 2.41 14.70
C ARG A 177 15.70 3.52 15.22
N SER A 178 16.16 4.41 14.35
CA SER A 178 17.00 5.54 14.75
C SER A 178 16.22 6.52 15.65
N ALA A 179 14.98 6.82 15.33
CA ALA A 179 14.14 7.70 16.13
C ALA A 179 13.83 7.11 17.51
N ALA A 180 13.68 5.78 17.63
CA ALA A 180 13.46 5.10 18.90
C ALA A 180 14.70 5.11 19.83
N SER A 181 15.86 5.53 19.34
CA SER A 181 17.12 5.64 20.11
C SER A 181 17.47 7.08 20.50
N LEU A 182 16.64 8.08 20.14
CA LEU A 182 16.80 9.47 20.55
C LEU A 182 16.18 9.73 21.91
#